data_05cdd276d4d68ce41f6ff6aa645db488
#
_entry.id   05cdd276d4d68ce41f6ff6aa645db488
#
_cell.length_a   1.000
_cell.length_b   1.000
_cell.length_c   1.000
_cell.angle_alpha   90.00
_cell.angle_beta   90.00
_cell.angle_gamma   90.00
#
_symmetry.space_group_name_H-M   'P 1'
#
loop_
_entity.id
_entity.type
_entity.pdbx_description
1 polymer ?
#
loop_
_entity_poly.entity_id
_entity_poly.type
_entity_poly.pdbx_seq_one_letter_code
_entity_poly.pdbx_strand_id
1 'polypeptide(L)'
;MHHQLIYYYVLLINCIMKKVFISALLSLAFVSVNAQPGGGRPMFGQMPQIDVKFSEYVAAPDGFDKERADIARGTLEETTYESKTVGTTRKVTIYLPPKYDKSKKYPVLYLLHGIGGDHKEWLQGVPNIIMDNLYADKKAEPMIIVMPNGRALPNDKAEGNIYGMQMQQGFANFERDLIDDLIPFIQGKYSTYTDAAHRAVAGLSMGGGQSLNFGLGNLDKFAYVGGFSSAPNTKQPEELIPDVEATKKQNKLLWMVCGGDDRLMFNSSRLKAFCDEKGVPCTLIEYPNGRHDFVVWKYGLYNFAQLIFK
;
A
#
# COMPACT_ATOMS: atom_id res chain seq x y z
N MET A 1 -49.73 7.97 43.53
CA MET A 1 -48.26 7.98 43.78
C MET A 1 -47.37 7.78 42.56
N HIS A 2 -47.87 7.31 41.41
CA HIS A 2 -46.98 7.08 40.21
C HIS A 2 -46.73 8.34 39.35
N HIS A 3 -47.58 9.38 39.40
CA HIS A 3 -47.38 10.58 38.56
C HIS A 3 -46.34 11.57 39.08
N GLN A 4 -46.02 11.58 40.37
CA GLN A 4 -45.01 12.50 40.94
C GLN A 4 -43.56 12.03 40.69
N LEU A 5 -43.30 10.72 40.55
CA LEU A 5 -41.97 10.21 40.28
C LEU A 5 -41.50 10.49 38.84
N ILE A 6 -42.40 10.52 37.86
CA ILE A 6 -42.08 10.80 36.48
C ILE A 6 -41.69 12.28 36.28
N TYR A 7 -42.34 13.18 37.03
CA TYR A 7 -42.05 14.61 36.97
C TYR A 7 -40.64 14.96 37.53
N TYR A 8 -40.20 14.27 38.56
CA TYR A 8 -38.86 14.42 39.12
C TYR A 8 -37.74 13.88 38.18
N TYR A 9 -38.01 12.79 37.48
CA TYR A 9 -37.06 12.21 36.52
C TYR A 9 -36.87 13.11 35.31
N VAL A 10 -37.91 13.72 34.78
CA VAL A 10 -37.83 14.64 33.61
C VAL A 10 -37.13 15.95 34.01
N LEU A 11 -37.32 16.44 35.23
CA LEU A 11 -36.60 17.63 35.73
C LEU A 11 -35.10 17.34 35.96
N LEU A 12 -34.72 16.14 36.41
CA LEU A 12 -33.34 15.77 36.65
C LEU A 12 -32.56 15.60 35.32
N ILE A 13 -33.17 15.01 34.31
CA ILE A 13 -32.58 14.84 32.98
C ILE A 13 -32.38 16.21 32.30
N ASN A 14 -33.33 17.14 32.40
CA ASN A 14 -33.19 18.47 31.86
C ASN A 14 -32.11 19.32 32.56
N CYS A 15 -31.90 19.09 33.88
CA CYS A 15 -30.85 19.78 34.63
C CYS A 15 -29.45 19.27 34.29
N ILE A 16 -29.30 17.94 34.03
CA ILE A 16 -28.02 17.32 33.60
C ILE A 16 -27.70 17.71 32.16
N MET A 17 -28.68 17.74 31.27
CA MET A 17 -28.47 18.16 29.88
C MET A 17 -28.06 19.64 29.76
N LYS A 18 -28.60 20.52 30.59
CA LYS A 18 -28.16 21.95 30.61
C LYS A 18 -26.75 22.15 31.13
N LYS A 19 -26.24 21.30 32.04
CA LYS A 19 -24.88 21.40 32.56
C LYS A 19 -23.84 20.83 31.58
N VAL A 20 -24.18 19.87 30.74
CA VAL A 20 -23.30 19.32 29.69
C VAL A 20 -23.18 20.29 28.51
N PHE A 21 -24.22 21.08 28.20
CA PHE A 21 -24.18 22.09 27.13
C PHE A 21 -23.41 23.37 27.48
N ILE A 22 -23.20 23.69 28.76
CA ILE A 22 -22.48 24.91 29.20
C ILE A 22 -20.95 24.67 29.29
N SER A 23 -20.49 23.43 29.39
CA SER A 23 -19.03 23.11 29.41
C SER A 23 -18.40 22.93 28.03
N ALA A 24 -19.17 22.92 26.95
CA ALA A 24 -18.66 22.76 25.57
C ALA A 24 -18.53 24.08 24.79
N LEU A 25 -18.74 25.24 25.42
CA LEU A 25 -18.80 26.56 24.75
C LEU A 25 -17.73 27.55 25.21
N LEU A 26 -16.57 27.07 25.66
CA LEU A 26 -15.45 27.96 26.07
C LEU A 26 -14.10 27.41 25.59
N SER A 27 -13.94 27.24 24.27
CA SER A 27 -12.62 27.24 23.61
C SER A 27 -12.73 27.39 22.08
N LEU A 28 -13.50 28.38 21.61
CA LEU A 28 -13.38 28.89 20.25
C LEU A 28 -12.58 30.19 20.31
N ALA A 29 -11.26 30.09 20.24
CA ALA A 29 -10.38 31.19 19.93
C ALA A 29 -10.64 31.60 18.48
N PHE A 30 -11.26 32.80 18.27
CA PHE A 30 -11.36 33.41 16.97
C PHE A 30 -9.96 33.80 16.47
N VAL A 31 -9.42 33.05 15.52
CA VAL A 31 -8.34 33.49 14.66
C VAL A 31 -9.00 34.18 13.48
N SER A 32 -8.98 35.52 13.49
CA SER A 32 -9.38 36.34 12.34
C SER A 32 -8.35 36.17 11.23
N VAL A 33 -8.66 35.39 10.20
CA VAL A 33 -7.87 35.34 8.99
C VAL A 33 -8.36 36.44 8.05
N ASN A 34 -7.56 37.45 7.87
CA ASN A 34 -7.74 38.44 6.80
C ASN A 34 -7.50 37.74 5.45
N ALA A 35 -8.54 37.47 4.70
CA ALA A 35 -8.47 36.97 3.35
C ALA A 35 -8.11 38.10 2.40
N GLN A 36 -6.89 38.13 1.87
CA GLN A 36 -6.55 38.87 0.65
C GLN A 36 -6.86 38.00 -0.58
N PRO A 37 -7.44 38.57 -1.66
CA PRO A 37 -7.69 37.84 -2.89
C PRO A 37 -6.41 37.83 -3.74
N GLY A 38 -5.66 36.72 -3.65
CA GLY A 38 -4.55 36.42 -4.52
C GLY A 38 -4.57 34.94 -4.81
N GLY A 39 -4.75 34.57 -6.09
CA GLY A 39 -4.77 33.18 -6.57
C GLY A 39 -3.50 32.40 -6.22
N GLY A 40 -3.42 31.87 -5.04
CA GLY A 40 -2.37 30.99 -4.55
C GLY A 40 -2.83 29.53 -4.61
N ARG A 41 -2.04 28.66 -5.24
CA ARG A 41 -2.15 27.21 -5.13
C ARG A 41 -2.36 26.83 -3.66
N PRO A 42 -3.22 25.85 -3.31
CA PRO A 42 -3.34 25.40 -1.93
C PRO A 42 -1.95 25.00 -1.44
N MET A 43 -1.44 25.76 -0.46
CA MET A 43 -0.25 25.36 0.28
C MET A 43 -0.64 24.11 1.07
N PHE A 44 -0.21 22.95 0.59
CA PHE A 44 -0.07 21.80 1.48
C PHE A 44 0.94 22.22 2.54
N GLY A 45 0.46 22.48 3.75
CA GLY A 45 1.32 22.78 4.89
C GLY A 45 2.42 21.72 4.99
N GLN A 46 3.60 22.13 5.45
CA GLN A 46 4.66 21.15 5.73
C GLN A 46 4.08 20.10 6.67
N MET A 47 4.05 18.83 6.20
CA MET A 47 3.68 17.71 7.05
C MET A 47 4.66 17.66 8.22
N PRO A 48 4.19 17.36 9.46
CA PRO A 48 5.09 17.26 10.61
C PRO A 48 6.19 16.25 10.29
N GLN A 49 7.43 16.64 10.54
CA GLN A 49 8.55 15.71 10.43
C GLN A 49 8.52 14.80 11.66
N ILE A 50 8.48 13.48 11.43
CA ILE A 50 8.57 12.47 12.49
C ILE A 50 10.02 12.00 12.50
N ASP A 51 10.68 12.14 13.64
CA ASP A 51 12.03 11.63 13.84
C ASP A 51 11.98 10.10 13.98
N VAL A 52 12.57 9.39 13.03
CA VAL A 52 12.68 7.93 13.03
C VAL A 52 14.08 7.50 12.63
N LYS A 53 14.49 6.36 13.13
CA LYS A 53 15.74 5.73 12.70
C LYS A 53 15.50 5.01 11.37
N PHE A 54 16.03 5.56 10.28
CA PHE A 54 16.06 4.87 9.00
C PHE A 54 17.00 3.66 9.04
N SER A 55 16.65 2.64 8.29
CA SER A 55 17.54 1.52 8.02
C SER A 55 18.64 1.95 7.04
N GLU A 56 19.75 1.24 7.03
CA GLU A 56 20.88 1.58 6.17
C GLU A 56 20.48 1.53 4.69
N TYR A 57 20.83 2.60 3.97
CA TYR A 57 20.73 2.64 2.52
C TYR A 57 21.96 1.98 1.89
N VAL A 58 21.74 0.95 1.09
CA VAL A 58 22.76 0.32 0.27
C VAL A 58 22.41 0.53 -1.19
N ALA A 59 23.27 1.20 -1.95
CA ALA A 59 23.02 1.47 -3.36
C ALA A 59 22.82 0.17 -4.15
N ALA A 60 21.84 0.15 -5.04
CA ALA A 60 21.73 -0.91 -6.02
C ALA A 60 22.94 -0.85 -6.99
N PRO A 61 23.45 -1.98 -7.47
CA PRO A 61 24.56 -1.98 -8.40
C PRO A 61 24.18 -1.31 -9.72
N ASP A 62 25.15 -0.68 -10.37
CA ASP A 62 24.95 -0.10 -11.69
C ASP A 62 24.41 -1.15 -12.67
N GLY A 63 23.39 -0.75 -13.44
CA GLY A 63 22.79 -1.63 -14.44
C GLY A 63 21.84 -2.70 -13.89
N PHE A 64 21.44 -2.66 -12.59
CA PHE A 64 20.48 -3.60 -12.02
C PHE A 64 19.14 -3.61 -12.78
N ASP A 65 18.78 -2.51 -13.43
CA ASP A 65 17.58 -2.27 -14.22
C ASP A 65 17.85 -2.22 -15.74
N LYS A 66 19.01 -2.70 -16.18
CA LYS A 66 19.39 -2.74 -17.59
C LYS A 66 19.32 -4.15 -18.13
N GLU A 67 18.89 -4.25 -19.38
CA GLU A 67 18.76 -5.51 -20.08
C GLU A 67 20.14 -6.17 -20.31
N ARG A 68 20.25 -7.47 -19.96
CA ARG A 68 21.43 -8.29 -20.19
C ARG A 68 21.13 -9.30 -21.29
N ALA A 69 21.99 -9.39 -22.30
CA ALA A 69 21.76 -10.23 -23.48
C ALA A 69 21.97 -11.73 -23.24
N ASP A 70 22.76 -12.07 -22.24
CA ASP A 70 23.30 -13.43 -21.98
C ASP A 70 22.52 -14.23 -20.93
N ILE A 71 21.35 -13.74 -20.49
CA ILE A 71 20.55 -14.37 -19.44
C ILE A 71 19.21 -14.89 -19.95
N ALA A 72 18.67 -15.88 -19.27
CA ALA A 72 17.30 -16.35 -19.50
C ALA A 72 16.30 -15.28 -19.05
N ARG A 73 15.24 -15.09 -19.83
CA ARG A 73 14.24 -14.06 -19.61
C ARG A 73 12.88 -14.65 -19.26
N GLY A 74 12.17 -13.98 -18.38
CA GLY A 74 10.77 -14.22 -18.12
C GLY A 74 9.86 -13.71 -19.23
N THR A 75 8.58 -13.92 -19.07
CA THR A 75 7.55 -13.55 -20.06
C THR A 75 6.55 -12.60 -19.43
N LEU A 76 6.25 -11.49 -20.11
CA LEU A 76 5.13 -10.60 -19.78
C LEU A 76 3.91 -11.00 -20.61
N GLU A 77 2.77 -11.14 -19.97
CA GLU A 77 1.49 -11.36 -20.64
C GLU A 77 0.39 -10.46 -20.04
N GLU A 78 -0.55 -10.03 -20.88
CA GLU A 78 -1.79 -9.38 -20.44
C GLU A 78 -2.92 -10.40 -20.49
N THR A 79 -3.72 -10.46 -19.46
CA THR A 79 -4.89 -11.33 -19.39
C THR A 79 -6.05 -10.62 -18.70
N THR A 80 -7.21 -11.26 -18.67
CA THR A 80 -8.41 -10.73 -18.02
C THR A 80 -8.97 -11.71 -17.01
N TYR A 81 -9.68 -11.20 -16.03
CA TYR A 81 -10.45 -11.97 -15.05
C TYR A 81 -11.81 -11.32 -14.80
N GLU A 82 -12.77 -12.14 -14.42
CA GLU A 82 -14.10 -11.66 -14.02
C GLU A 82 -14.07 -11.23 -12.56
N SER A 83 -14.30 -9.94 -12.33
CA SER A 83 -14.46 -9.39 -10.99
C SER A 83 -15.95 -9.38 -10.61
N LYS A 84 -16.32 -10.21 -9.67
CA LYS A 84 -17.66 -10.20 -9.06
C LYS A 84 -17.85 -8.98 -8.17
N THR A 85 -16.78 -8.54 -7.52
CA THR A 85 -16.75 -7.35 -6.64
C THR A 85 -17.16 -6.08 -7.41
N VAL A 86 -16.69 -5.95 -8.66
CA VAL A 86 -16.96 -4.77 -9.50
C VAL A 86 -18.07 -5.04 -10.52
N GLY A 87 -18.32 -6.29 -10.87
CA GLY A 87 -19.30 -6.70 -11.87
C GLY A 87 -18.82 -6.49 -13.32
N THR A 88 -17.49 -6.50 -13.54
CA THR A 88 -16.89 -6.31 -14.88
C THR A 88 -15.69 -7.22 -15.09
N THR A 89 -15.35 -7.48 -16.35
CA THR A 89 -14.08 -8.08 -16.75
C THR A 89 -12.96 -7.07 -16.57
N ARG A 90 -11.92 -7.43 -15.83
CA ARG A 90 -10.79 -6.56 -15.50
C ARG A 90 -9.48 -7.09 -16.08
N LYS A 91 -8.56 -6.19 -16.42
CA LYS A 91 -7.26 -6.50 -16.98
C LYS A 91 -6.19 -6.63 -15.87
N VAL A 92 -5.22 -7.51 -16.13
CA VAL A 92 -4.06 -7.70 -15.28
C VAL A 92 -2.84 -8.04 -16.15
N THR A 93 -1.67 -7.48 -15.81
CA THR A 93 -0.38 -7.85 -16.40
C THR A 93 0.32 -8.85 -15.49
N ILE A 94 0.83 -9.91 -16.08
CA ILE A 94 1.51 -10.99 -15.37
C ILE A 94 2.94 -11.10 -15.89
N TYR A 95 3.91 -11.20 -14.99
CA TYR A 95 5.25 -11.64 -15.32
C TYR A 95 5.45 -13.07 -14.80
N LEU A 96 5.86 -13.96 -15.71
CA LEU A 96 6.25 -15.33 -15.40
C LEU A 96 7.78 -15.43 -15.42
N PRO A 97 8.39 -16.07 -14.41
CA PRO A 97 9.85 -16.17 -14.33
C PRO A 97 10.44 -16.98 -15.48
N PRO A 98 11.75 -16.83 -15.78
CA PRO A 98 12.40 -17.62 -16.80
C PRO A 98 12.19 -19.12 -16.60
N LYS A 99 11.87 -19.84 -17.69
CA LYS A 99 11.59 -21.27 -17.66
C LYS A 99 10.43 -21.65 -16.73
N TYR A 100 9.40 -20.79 -16.65
CA TYR A 100 8.19 -21.12 -15.91
C TYR A 100 7.66 -22.50 -16.32
N ASP A 101 7.37 -23.34 -15.33
CA ASP A 101 6.96 -24.72 -15.51
C ASP A 101 5.71 -24.99 -14.66
N LYS A 102 4.61 -25.36 -15.31
CA LYS A 102 3.32 -25.63 -14.66
C LYS A 102 3.35 -26.80 -13.68
N SER A 103 4.37 -27.67 -13.75
CA SER A 103 4.56 -28.78 -12.80
C SER A 103 5.15 -28.34 -11.45
N LYS A 104 5.67 -27.12 -11.36
CA LYS A 104 6.26 -26.52 -10.16
C LYS A 104 5.35 -25.44 -9.61
N LYS A 105 5.33 -25.26 -8.29
CA LYS A 105 4.61 -24.15 -7.65
C LYS A 105 5.52 -22.93 -7.47
N TYR A 106 4.95 -21.76 -7.64
CA TYR A 106 5.65 -20.48 -7.50
C TYR A 106 4.98 -19.61 -6.45
N PRO A 107 5.76 -18.87 -5.65
CA PRO A 107 5.24 -17.79 -4.84
C PRO A 107 4.79 -16.61 -5.72
N VAL A 108 3.94 -15.74 -5.17
CA VAL A 108 3.31 -14.65 -5.93
C VAL A 108 3.54 -13.30 -5.24
N LEU A 109 4.05 -12.32 -5.99
CA LEU A 109 4.09 -10.93 -5.62
C LEU A 109 2.98 -10.16 -6.35
N TYR A 110 2.03 -9.57 -5.62
CA TYR A 110 1.06 -8.61 -6.13
C TYR A 110 1.71 -7.22 -6.05
N LEU A 111 1.89 -6.55 -7.21
CA LEU A 111 2.64 -5.31 -7.35
C LEU A 111 1.71 -4.19 -7.82
N LEU A 112 1.36 -3.26 -6.91
CA LEU A 112 0.27 -2.30 -7.06
C LEU A 112 0.76 -0.93 -7.58
N HIS A 113 0.00 -0.33 -8.50
CA HIS A 113 0.30 0.95 -9.14
C HIS A 113 -0.17 2.18 -8.34
N GLY A 114 0.21 3.39 -8.81
CA GLY A 114 -0.16 4.67 -8.23
C GLY A 114 -1.51 5.22 -8.69
N ILE A 115 -1.84 6.44 -8.23
CA ILE A 115 -3.17 7.04 -8.42
C ILE A 115 -3.55 7.25 -9.89
N GLY A 116 -2.59 7.59 -10.75
CA GLY A 116 -2.81 7.86 -12.18
C GLY A 116 -2.55 6.64 -13.08
N GLY A 117 -2.12 5.53 -12.50
CA GLY A 117 -1.71 4.34 -13.23
C GLY A 117 -2.81 3.34 -13.50
N ASP A 118 -2.43 2.22 -14.09
CA ASP A 118 -3.23 1.02 -14.33
C ASP A 118 -2.33 -0.23 -14.26
N HIS A 119 -2.82 -1.37 -14.73
CA HIS A 119 -2.09 -2.65 -14.78
C HIS A 119 -0.77 -2.61 -15.59
N LYS A 120 -0.46 -1.52 -16.28
CA LYS A 120 0.78 -1.34 -17.08
C LYS A 120 1.75 -0.34 -16.46
N GLU A 121 1.37 0.42 -15.43
CA GLU A 121 2.23 1.49 -14.90
C GLU A 121 3.61 0.96 -14.50
N TRP A 122 3.66 -0.21 -13.84
CA TRP A 122 4.92 -0.80 -13.42
C TRP A 122 5.87 -1.15 -14.57
N LEU A 123 5.37 -1.32 -15.80
CA LEU A 123 6.25 -1.57 -16.96
C LEU A 123 7.24 -0.42 -17.21
N GLN A 124 6.93 0.81 -16.78
CA GLN A 124 7.86 1.94 -16.78
C GLN A 124 9.06 1.71 -15.84
N GLY A 125 8.86 0.91 -14.79
CA GLY A 125 9.89 0.50 -13.84
C GLY A 125 10.66 -0.75 -14.25
N VAL A 126 10.44 -1.28 -15.44
CA VAL A 126 11.09 -2.46 -16.03
C VAL A 126 11.19 -3.67 -15.08
N PRO A 127 10.10 -4.06 -14.39
CA PRO A 127 10.13 -5.07 -13.35
C PRO A 127 10.64 -6.43 -13.87
N ASN A 128 10.31 -6.78 -15.10
CA ASN A 128 10.80 -8.00 -15.76
C ASN A 128 12.32 -8.01 -15.90
N ILE A 129 12.93 -6.89 -16.28
CA ILE A 129 14.40 -6.78 -16.41
C ILE A 129 15.07 -6.89 -15.04
N ILE A 130 14.56 -6.18 -14.04
CA ILE A 130 15.07 -6.26 -12.67
C ILE A 130 15.02 -7.71 -12.16
N MET A 131 13.88 -8.40 -12.36
CA MET A 131 13.74 -9.78 -11.89
C MET A 131 14.61 -10.76 -12.67
N ASP A 132 14.70 -10.64 -14.00
CA ASP A 132 15.59 -11.49 -14.82
C ASP A 132 17.04 -11.37 -14.34
N ASN A 133 17.52 -10.14 -14.07
CA ASN A 133 18.85 -9.89 -13.53
C ASN A 133 19.04 -10.52 -12.15
N LEU A 134 18.05 -10.36 -11.24
CA LEU A 134 18.10 -10.95 -9.90
C LEU A 134 18.16 -12.50 -9.95
N TYR A 135 17.40 -13.12 -10.86
CA TYR A 135 17.43 -14.58 -11.02
C TYR A 135 18.76 -15.06 -11.60
N ALA A 136 19.31 -14.38 -12.60
CA ALA A 136 20.62 -14.69 -13.15
C ALA A 136 21.72 -14.61 -12.09
N ASP A 137 21.63 -13.64 -11.19
CA ASP A 137 22.55 -13.44 -10.07
C ASP A 137 22.22 -14.30 -8.83
N LYS A 138 21.17 -15.13 -8.87
CA LYS A 138 20.69 -15.98 -7.76
C LYS A 138 20.37 -15.17 -6.48
N LYS A 139 19.87 -13.96 -6.65
CA LYS A 139 19.55 -13.04 -5.54
C LYS A 139 18.09 -13.09 -5.11
N ALA A 140 17.18 -13.58 -5.95
CA ALA A 140 15.76 -13.72 -5.63
C ALA A 140 15.24 -15.12 -5.95
N GLU A 141 14.21 -15.54 -5.24
CA GLU A 141 13.46 -16.76 -5.55
C GLU A 141 12.59 -16.54 -6.80
N PRO A 142 12.54 -17.51 -7.74
CA PRO A 142 11.64 -17.42 -8.88
C PRO A 142 10.18 -17.27 -8.44
N MET A 143 9.54 -16.18 -8.86
CA MET A 143 8.16 -15.84 -8.48
C MET A 143 7.35 -15.36 -9.67
N ILE A 144 6.03 -15.45 -9.56
CA ILE A 144 5.08 -14.78 -10.46
C ILE A 144 4.84 -13.37 -9.92
N ILE A 145 4.88 -12.35 -10.78
CA ILE A 145 4.45 -11.01 -10.42
C ILE A 145 3.12 -10.69 -11.09
N VAL A 146 2.15 -10.25 -10.30
CA VAL A 146 0.81 -9.87 -10.72
C VAL A 146 0.67 -8.37 -10.57
N MET A 147 0.47 -7.67 -11.68
CA MET A 147 0.30 -6.21 -11.74
C MET A 147 -1.14 -5.90 -12.16
N PRO A 148 -2.07 -5.77 -11.20
CA PRO A 148 -3.47 -5.48 -11.48
C PRO A 148 -3.72 -3.98 -11.65
N ASN A 149 -4.94 -3.61 -12.10
CA ASN A 149 -5.45 -2.26 -11.88
C ASN A 149 -6.02 -2.17 -10.45
N GLY A 150 -5.35 -1.43 -9.57
CA GLY A 150 -5.74 -1.23 -8.17
C GLY A 150 -6.97 -0.35 -7.96
N ARG A 151 -7.65 0.09 -9.04
CA ARG A 151 -8.85 0.92 -8.99
C ARG A 151 -10.07 0.05 -9.36
N ALA A 152 -10.71 -0.54 -8.34
CA ALA A 152 -11.87 -1.43 -8.51
C ALA A 152 -13.17 -0.63 -8.66
N LEU A 153 -13.40 -0.17 -9.89
CA LEU A 153 -14.61 0.52 -10.35
C LEU A 153 -15.07 -0.08 -11.69
N PRO A 154 -16.36 0.01 -12.06
CA PRO A 154 -16.84 -0.41 -13.39
C PRO A 154 -16.10 0.29 -14.54
N ASN A 155 -15.83 1.60 -14.42
CA ASN A 155 -14.86 2.30 -15.24
C ASN A 155 -13.59 2.47 -14.40
N ASP A 156 -12.57 1.67 -14.66
CA ASP A 156 -11.33 1.65 -13.92
C ASP A 156 -10.21 2.50 -14.54
N LYS A 157 -10.55 3.40 -15.48
CA LYS A 157 -9.61 4.34 -16.09
C LYS A 157 -9.32 5.52 -15.16
N ALA A 158 -8.11 6.05 -15.23
CA ALA A 158 -7.70 7.27 -14.51
C ALA A 158 -8.20 8.52 -15.24
N GLU A 159 -9.52 8.76 -15.24
CA GLU A 159 -10.17 9.88 -15.95
C GLU A 159 -10.83 10.84 -14.95
N GLY A 160 -11.02 12.10 -15.38
CA GLY A 160 -11.66 13.13 -14.56
C GLY A 160 -10.86 13.52 -13.31
N ASN A 161 -11.55 13.69 -12.19
CA ASN A 161 -10.89 14.04 -10.92
C ASN A 161 -10.32 12.78 -10.24
N ILE A 162 -9.09 12.42 -10.59
CA ILE A 162 -8.41 11.24 -10.04
C ILE A 162 -8.18 11.31 -8.52
N TYR A 163 -8.27 12.50 -7.91
CA TYR A 163 -8.18 12.71 -6.45
C TYR A 163 -9.56 12.72 -5.78
N GLY A 164 -10.65 12.59 -6.56
CA GLY A 164 -12.01 12.63 -6.04
C GLY A 164 -12.38 11.38 -5.21
N MET A 165 -13.43 11.53 -4.39
CA MET A 165 -13.89 10.46 -3.49
C MET A 165 -14.21 9.15 -4.21
N GLN A 166 -14.80 9.21 -5.41
CA GLN A 166 -15.12 8.01 -6.21
C GLN A 166 -13.86 7.21 -6.54
N MET A 167 -12.78 7.89 -6.95
CA MET A 167 -11.52 7.23 -7.26
C MET A 167 -10.86 6.64 -6.01
N GLN A 168 -10.89 7.37 -4.89
CA GLN A 168 -10.41 6.85 -3.61
C GLN A 168 -11.21 5.61 -3.16
N GLN A 169 -12.54 5.63 -3.33
CA GLN A 169 -13.38 4.46 -3.05
C GLN A 169 -13.01 3.27 -3.97
N GLY A 170 -12.67 3.52 -5.23
CA GLY A 170 -12.20 2.47 -6.14
C GLY A 170 -10.91 1.81 -5.65
N PHE A 171 -9.96 2.60 -5.11
CA PHE A 171 -8.75 2.06 -4.50
C PHE A 171 -9.05 1.27 -3.21
N ALA A 172 -10.03 1.69 -2.40
CA ALA A 172 -10.46 0.96 -1.21
C ALA A 172 -11.19 -0.36 -1.57
N ASN A 173 -12.07 -0.34 -2.57
CA ASN A 173 -12.80 -1.52 -3.04
C ASN A 173 -11.88 -2.62 -3.55
N PHE A 174 -10.67 -2.28 -3.99
CA PHE A 174 -9.74 -3.24 -4.55
C PHE A 174 -9.29 -4.30 -3.54
N GLU A 175 -9.38 -4.07 -2.25
CA GLU A 175 -9.10 -5.09 -1.23
C GLU A 175 -9.96 -6.35 -1.48
N ARG A 176 -11.26 -6.16 -1.67
CA ARG A 176 -12.18 -7.28 -1.94
C ARG A 176 -11.95 -7.90 -3.31
N ASP A 177 -11.77 -7.10 -4.34
CA ASP A 177 -11.46 -7.59 -5.68
C ASP A 177 -10.15 -8.41 -5.71
N LEU A 178 -9.13 -7.96 -4.97
CA LEU A 178 -7.86 -8.68 -4.83
C LEU A 178 -8.06 -10.05 -4.15
N ILE A 179 -8.79 -10.08 -3.03
CA ILE A 179 -8.90 -11.27 -2.18
C ILE A 179 -9.94 -12.24 -2.74
N ASP A 180 -11.11 -11.74 -3.15
CA ASP A 180 -12.26 -12.57 -3.50
C ASP A 180 -12.26 -12.99 -4.98
N ASP A 181 -11.63 -12.21 -5.87
CA ASP A 181 -11.68 -12.45 -7.32
C ASP A 181 -10.28 -12.71 -7.91
N LEU A 182 -9.31 -11.80 -7.73
CA LEU A 182 -8.01 -11.89 -8.42
C LEU A 182 -7.13 -13.02 -7.88
N ILE A 183 -6.98 -13.16 -6.56
CA ILE A 183 -6.17 -14.24 -5.96
C ILE A 183 -6.69 -15.62 -6.40
N PRO A 184 -8.00 -15.93 -6.30
CA PRO A 184 -8.55 -17.20 -6.80
C PRO A 184 -8.33 -17.40 -8.30
N PHE A 185 -8.47 -16.35 -9.13
CA PHE A 185 -8.19 -16.44 -10.56
C PHE A 185 -6.73 -16.81 -10.85
N ILE A 186 -5.77 -16.16 -10.18
CA ILE A 186 -4.34 -16.45 -10.33
C ILE A 186 -4.02 -17.89 -9.92
N GLN A 187 -4.57 -18.35 -8.80
CA GLN A 187 -4.41 -19.73 -8.33
C GLN A 187 -5.02 -20.78 -9.27
N GLY A 188 -6.11 -20.44 -9.94
CA GLY A 188 -6.76 -21.34 -10.92
C GLY A 188 -6.04 -21.39 -12.27
N LYS A 189 -5.37 -20.30 -12.66
CA LYS A 189 -4.73 -20.18 -13.98
C LYS A 189 -3.25 -20.56 -13.99
N TYR A 190 -2.53 -20.25 -12.89
CA TYR A 190 -1.09 -20.47 -12.77
C TYR A 190 -0.77 -21.44 -11.63
N SER A 191 0.39 -22.10 -11.73
CA SER A 191 0.84 -23.01 -10.69
C SER A 191 1.48 -22.24 -9.53
N THR A 192 0.68 -21.97 -8.50
CA THR A 192 1.10 -21.15 -7.35
C THR A 192 0.96 -21.89 -6.03
N TYR A 193 1.73 -21.49 -5.03
CA TYR A 193 1.40 -21.78 -3.65
C TYR A 193 0.13 -20.99 -3.25
N THR A 194 -0.57 -21.47 -2.21
CA THR A 194 -1.86 -20.89 -1.79
C THR A 194 -1.83 -20.25 -0.40
N ASP A 195 -0.77 -20.48 0.35
CA ASP A 195 -0.59 -20.00 1.72
C ASP A 195 0.03 -18.59 1.76
N ALA A 196 -0.08 -17.94 2.92
CA ALA A 196 0.46 -16.60 3.16
C ALA A 196 1.99 -16.53 3.05
N ALA A 197 2.70 -17.60 3.44
CA ALA A 197 4.16 -17.65 3.41
C ALA A 197 4.75 -17.56 2.00
N HIS A 198 3.94 -17.78 0.97
CA HIS A 198 4.32 -17.67 -0.43
C HIS A 198 3.56 -16.58 -1.17
N ARG A 199 3.03 -15.60 -0.42
CA ARG A 199 2.33 -14.46 -1.02
C ARG A 199 2.80 -13.13 -0.43
N ALA A 200 3.17 -12.22 -1.32
CA ALA A 200 3.60 -10.87 -1.00
C ALA A 200 2.69 -9.84 -1.67
N VAL A 201 2.56 -8.68 -1.06
CA VAL A 201 1.96 -7.49 -1.67
C VAL A 201 2.90 -6.30 -1.49
N ALA A 202 3.16 -5.57 -2.56
CA ALA A 202 3.93 -4.34 -2.54
C ALA A 202 3.37 -3.35 -3.57
N GLY A 203 3.69 -2.07 -3.44
CA GLY A 203 3.24 -1.10 -4.40
C GLY A 203 3.84 0.29 -4.21
N LEU A 204 3.64 1.12 -5.22
CA LEU A 204 4.10 2.50 -5.23
C LEU A 204 2.95 3.48 -4.94
N SER A 205 3.23 4.59 -4.27
CA SER A 205 2.28 5.69 -4.05
C SER A 205 0.94 5.23 -3.46
N MET A 206 -0.18 5.39 -4.17
CA MET A 206 -1.50 4.86 -3.77
C MET A 206 -1.46 3.33 -3.58
N GLY A 207 -0.77 2.61 -4.47
CA GLY A 207 -0.53 1.17 -4.33
C GLY A 207 0.34 0.82 -3.12
N GLY A 208 1.25 1.70 -2.72
CA GLY A 208 2.00 1.57 -1.48
C GLY A 208 1.09 1.61 -0.25
N GLY A 209 0.18 2.59 -0.21
CA GLY A 209 -0.85 2.66 0.84
C GLY A 209 -1.79 1.45 0.83
N GLN A 210 -2.25 1.00 -0.36
CA GLN A 210 -3.04 -0.22 -0.49
C GLN A 210 -2.28 -1.45 0.04
N SER A 211 -1.00 -1.59 -0.32
CA SER A 211 -0.18 -2.73 0.11
C SER A 211 -0.04 -2.80 1.63
N LEU A 212 0.16 -1.66 2.29
CA LEU A 212 0.19 -1.59 3.75
C LEU A 212 -1.18 -1.93 4.35
N ASN A 213 -2.27 -1.33 3.82
CA ASN A 213 -3.62 -1.56 4.32
C ASN A 213 -4.06 -3.02 4.18
N PHE A 214 -3.87 -3.60 3.00
CA PHE A 214 -4.37 -4.94 2.68
C PHE A 214 -3.44 -6.03 3.22
N GLY A 215 -2.12 -5.81 3.14
CA GLY A 215 -1.15 -6.78 3.61
C GLY A 215 -1.18 -6.95 5.13
N LEU A 216 -1.17 -5.85 5.88
CA LEU A 216 -1.23 -5.89 7.34
C LEU A 216 -2.65 -6.21 7.86
N GLY A 217 -3.70 -5.84 7.11
CA GLY A 217 -5.08 -6.19 7.44
C GLY A 217 -5.46 -7.65 7.18
N ASN A 218 -4.65 -8.39 6.37
CA ASN A 218 -4.94 -9.78 5.97
C ASN A 218 -3.67 -10.65 6.08
N LEU A 219 -3.14 -10.78 7.28
CA LEU A 219 -1.91 -11.55 7.57
C LEU A 219 -2.05 -13.06 7.28
N ASP A 220 -3.28 -13.57 7.25
CA ASP A 220 -3.60 -14.94 6.82
C ASP A 220 -3.47 -15.11 5.29
N LYS A 221 -3.37 -14.03 4.53
CA LYS A 221 -3.18 -14.02 3.07
C LYS A 221 -1.76 -13.59 2.67
N PHE A 222 -1.14 -12.65 3.38
CA PHE A 222 0.13 -12.04 3.02
C PHE A 222 1.11 -12.07 4.19
N ALA A 223 2.27 -12.72 4.01
CA ALA A 223 3.35 -12.71 5.00
C ALA A 223 4.42 -11.63 4.73
N TYR A 224 4.44 -11.05 3.54
CA TYR A 224 5.42 -10.04 3.12
C TYR A 224 4.71 -8.80 2.58
N VAL A 225 5.01 -7.64 3.15
CA VAL A 225 4.34 -6.38 2.86
C VAL A 225 5.36 -5.31 2.53
N GLY A 226 5.21 -4.67 1.35
CA GLY A 226 6.10 -3.60 0.88
C GLY A 226 5.35 -2.31 0.57
N GLY A 227 5.87 -1.15 1.04
CA GLY A 227 5.33 0.17 0.73
C GLY A 227 6.39 1.09 0.14
N PHE A 228 6.21 1.54 -1.11
CA PHE A 228 7.17 2.43 -1.78
C PHE A 228 6.54 3.81 -1.95
N SER A 229 7.08 4.83 -1.26
CA SER A 229 6.51 6.18 -1.23
C SER A 229 5.00 6.18 -0.96
N SER A 230 4.56 5.49 0.10
CA SER A 230 3.13 5.25 0.39
C SER A 230 2.33 6.54 0.52
N ALA A 231 1.18 6.61 -0.16
CA ALA A 231 0.32 7.80 -0.23
C ALA A 231 -0.60 7.96 1.01
N PRO A 232 -1.30 9.10 1.15
CA PRO A 232 -2.17 9.38 2.30
C PRO A 232 -3.38 8.46 2.48
N ASN A 233 -3.69 7.58 1.52
CA ASN A 233 -4.66 6.50 1.70
C ASN A 233 -4.20 5.42 2.69
N THR A 234 -2.96 5.47 3.14
CA THR A 234 -2.42 4.62 4.22
C THR A 234 -3.17 4.92 5.51
N LYS A 235 -3.81 3.91 6.09
CA LYS A 235 -4.52 3.98 7.38
C LYS A 235 -3.59 4.42 8.51
N GLN A 236 -4.16 4.78 9.67
CA GLN A 236 -3.34 5.07 10.86
C GLN A 236 -2.62 3.79 11.33
N PRO A 237 -1.44 3.92 11.95
CA PRO A 237 -0.67 2.76 12.39
C PRO A 237 -1.44 1.80 13.29
N GLU A 238 -2.29 2.32 14.19
CA GLU A 238 -3.13 1.54 15.09
C GLU A 238 -4.22 0.74 14.34
N GLU A 239 -4.68 1.25 13.19
CA GLU A 239 -5.64 0.56 12.33
C GLU A 239 -4.95 -0.49 11.44
N LEU A 240 -3.67 -0.25 11.07
CA LEU A 240 -2.86 -1.20 10.30
C LEU A 240 -2.43 -2.39 11.16
N ILE A 241 -2.11 -2.15 12.42
CA ILE A 241 -1.57 -3.14 13.36
C ILE A 241 -2.43 -3.14 14.63
N PRO A 242 -3.67 -3.61 14.57
CA PRO A 242 -4.57 -3.64 15.73
C PRO A 242 -4.16 -4.71 16.75
N ASP A 243 -3.47 -5.76 16.31
CA ASP A 243 -2.89 -6.81 17.15
C ASP A 243 -1.39 -6.93 16.87
N VAL A 244 -0.61 -6.33 17.75
CA VAL A 244 0.86 -6.29 17.65
C VAL A 244 1.47 -7.68 17.70
N GLU A 245 1.00 -8.56 18.58
CA GLU A 245 1.58 -9.89 18.75
C GLU A 245 1.22 -10.81 17.58
N ALA A 246 0.00 -10.73 17.05
CA ALA A 246 -0.37 -11.43 15.83
C ALA A 246 0.49 -10.96 14.65
N THR A 247 0.73 -9.65 14.54
CA THR A 247 1.58 -9.08 13.48
C THR A 247 3.02 -9.57 13.60
N LYS A 248 3.63 -9.54 14.79
CA LYS A 248 4.98 -10.07 15.02
C LYS A 248 5.11 -11.55 14.65
N LYS A 249 4.05 -12.33 14.87
CA LYS A 249 4.05 -13.77 14.60
C LYS A 249 3.86 -14.12 13.13
N GLN A 250 3.01 -13.37 12.41
CA GLN A 250 2.54 -13.74 11.08
C GLN A 250 3.22 -12.95 9.96
N ASN A 251 3.56 -11.67 10.18
CA ASN A 251 4.28 -10.87 9.19
C ASN A 251 5.76 -11.24 9.19
N LYS A 252 6.25 -11.77 8.08
CA LYS A 252 7.66 -12.13 7.91
C LYS A 252 8.52 -10.94 7.49
N LEU A 253 7.94 -9.98 6.80
CA LEU A 253 8.65 -8.78 6.34
C LEU A 253 7.68 -7.62 6.17
N LEU A 254 7.91 -6.54 6.91
CA LEU A 254 7.36 -5.21 6.64
C LEU A 254 8.51 -4.30 6.19
N TRP A 255 8.50 -3.93 4.91
CA TRP A 255 9.60 -3.20 4.30
C TRP A 255 9.10 -1.97 3.53
N MET A 256 9.68 -0.83 3.82
CA MET A 256 9.28 0.43 3.19
C MET A 256 10.50 1.17 2.65
N VAL A 257 10.29 1.93 1.58
CA VAL A 257 11.24 2.92 1.06
C VAL A 257 10.52 4.17 0.64
N CYS A 258 11.14 5.31 0.86
CA CYS A 258 10.66 6.59 0.36
C CYS A 258 11.85 7.47 -0.01
N GLY A 259 11.69 8.35 -0.99
CA GLY A 259 12.72 9.31 -1.32
C GLY A 259 12.89 10.38 -0.24
N GLY A 260 14.12 10.82 0.03
CA GLY A 260 14.39 11.86 1.02
C GLY A 260 13.72 13.21 0.67
N ASP A 261 13.57 13.50 -0.62
CA ASP A 261 12.86 14.69 -1.12
C ASP A 261 11.37 14.42 -1.44
N ASP A 262 10.86 13.23 -1.10
CA ASP A 262 9.47 12.88 -1.33
C ASP A 262 8.59 13.38 -0.18
N ARG A 263 7.63 14.26 -0.49
CA ARG A 263 6.68 14.82 0.48
C ARG A 263 5.79 13.76 1.16
N LEU A 264 5.76 12.53 0.65
CA LEU A 264 4.98 11.43 1.22
C LEU A 264 5.72 10.64 2.31
N MET A 265 6.98 10.98 2.62
CA MET A 265 7.79 10.33 3.66
C MET A 265 7.04 10.22 5.00
N PHE A 266 6.24 11.22 5.35
CA PHE A 266 5.44 11.24 6.58
C PHE A 266 4.59 9.96 6.76
N ASN A 267 3.99 9.42 5.69
CA ASN A 267 3.12 8.24 5.79
C ASN A 267 3.92 6.98 6.20
N SER A 268 5.13 6.83 5.69
CA SER A 268 6.02 5.71 6.07
C SER A 268 6.65 5.93 7.44
N SER A 269 7.06 7.17 7.76
CA SER A 269 7.71 7.50 9.05
C SER A 269 6.76 7.30 10.25
N ARG A 270 5.47 7.66 10.14
CA ARG A 270 4.51 7.42 11.23
C ARG A 270 4.31 5.92 11.51
N LEU A 271 4.27 5.08 10.48
CA LEU A 271 4.18 3.63 10.67
C LEU A 271 5.47 3.08 11.28
N LYS A 272 6.65 3.56 10.82
CA LYS A 272 7.95 3.18 11.38
C LYS A 272 8.05 3.54 12.86
N ALA A 273 7.66 4.76 13.25
CA ALA A 273 7.66 5.20 14.63
C ALA A 273 6.79 4.31 15.54
N PHE A 274 5.58 3.97 15.07
CA PHE A 274 4.70 3.06 15.77
C PHE A 274 5.31 1.65 15.90
N CYS A 275 5.88 1.13 14.82
CA CYS A 275 6.54 -0.17 14.83
C CYS A 275 7.71 -0.20 15.84
N ASP A 276 8.52 0.86 15.88
CA ASP A 276 9.64 0.97 16.83
C ASP A 276 9.15 1.03 18.28
N GLU A 277 8.10 1.82 18.56
CA GLU A 277 7.48 1.88 19.88
C GLU A 277 6.94 0.52 20.34
N LYS A 278 6.28 -0.21 19.45
CA LYS A 278 5.63 -1.50 19.76
C LYS A 278 6.56 -2.71 19.59
N GLY A 279 7.79 -2.51 19.13
CA GLY A 279 8.75 -3.58 18.86
C GLY A 279 8.32 -4.51 17.72
N VAL A 280 7.61 -3.98 16.72
CA VAL A 280 7.27 -4.72 15.48
C VAL A 280 8.44 -4.60 14.50
N PRO A 281 9.01 -5.71 14.01
CA PRO A 281 10.07 -5.64 13.00
C PRO A 281 9.61 -4.90 11.74
N CYS A 282 10.27 -3.79 11.43
CA CYS A 282 9.91 -2.93 10.30
C CYS A 282 11.16 -2.23 9.75
N THR A 283 11.37 -2.33 8.46
CA THR A 283 12.41 -1.60 7.73
C THR A 283 11.81 -0.38 7.05
N LEU A 284 12.44 0.78 7.23
CA LEU A 284 12.20 1.97 6.42
C LEU A 284 13.53 2.51 5.92
N ILE A 285 13.70 2.58 4.61
CA ILE A 285 14.87 3.16 3.95
C ILE A 285 14.51 4.53 3.41
N GLU A 286 15.34 5.52 3.72
CA GLU A 286 15.36 6.79 3.01
C GLU A 286 16.27 6.66 1.80
N TYR A 287 15.71 6.83 0.59
CA TYR A 287 16.53 6.90 -0.63
C TYR A 287 17.12 8.32 -0.74
N PRO A 288 18.45 8.49 -0.70
CA PRO A 288 19.08 9.81 -0.65
C PRO A 288 18.70 10.70 -1.85
N ASN A 289 18.23 11.93 -1.60
CA ASN A 289 17.80 12.89 -2.61
C ASN A 289 16.76 12.33 -3.60
N GLY A 290 16.09 11.23 -3.26
CA GLY A 290 15.06 10.60 -4.08
C GLY A 290 13.78 11.40 -4.07
N ARG A 291 13.07 11.40 -5.20
CA ARG A 291 11.77 12.03 -5.38
C ARG A 291 10.67 10.98 -5.49
N HIS A 292 9.45 11.43 -5.76
CA HIS A 292 8.30 10.57 -5.99
C HIS A 292 8.30 10.02 -7.42
N ASP A 293 9.20 9.08 -7.72
CA ASP A 293 9.42 8.59 -9.09
C ASP A 293 9.96 7.14 -9.14
N PHE A 294 10.08 6.62 -10.37
CA PHE A 294 10.55 5.27 -10.63
C PHE A 294 12.03 5.03 -10.25
N VAL A 295 12.84 6.04 -9.99
CA VAL A 295 14.20 5.84 -9.47
C VAL A 295 14.12 5.18 -8.10
N VAL A 296 13.27 5.72 -7.22
CA VAL A 296 13.03 5.19 -5.87
C VAL A 296 12.29 3.84 -5.94
N TRP A 297 11.27 3.73 -6.80
CA TRP A 297 10.42 2.53 -6.83
C TRP A 297 11.11 1.31 -7.46
N LYS A 298 11.97 1.50 -8.46
CA LYS A 298 12.83 0.43 -8.99
C LYS A 298 13.81 -0.09 -7.93
N TYR A 299 14.44 0.82 -7.19
CA TYR A 299 15.25 0.46 -6.04
C TYR A 299 14.44 -0.32 -5.00
N GLY A 300 13.21 0.12 -4.73
CA GLY A 300 12.27 -0.57 -3.85
C GLY A 300 12.02 -2.00 -4.29
N LEU A 301 11.63 -2.21 -5.54
CA LEU A 301 11.40 -3.54 -6.10
C LEU A 301 12.66 -4.41 -6.06
N TYR A 302 13.82 -3.87 -6.46
CA TYR A 302 15.10 -4.58 -6.48
C TYR A 302 15.46 -5.13 -5.09
N ASN A 303 15.31 -4.32 -4.04
CA ASN A 303 15.65 -4.75 -2.69
C ASN A 303 14.59 -5.65 -2.08
N PHE A 304 13.31 -5.30 -2.21
CA PHE A 304 12.21 -6.07 -1.65
C PHE A 304 12.16 -7.50 -2.22
N ALA A 305 12.34 -7.65 -3.55
CA ALA A 305 12.33 -8.96 -4.20
C ALA A 305 13.44 -9.91 -3.72
N GLN A 306 14.54 -9.36 -3.24
CA GLN A 306 15.65 -10.17 -2.68
C GLN A 306 15.36 -10.68 -1.27
N LEU A 307 14.38 -10.12 -0.57
CA LEU A 307 14.11 -10.41 0.85
C LEU A 307 12.91 -11.34 1.03
N ILE A 308 12.01 -11.42 0.05
CA ILE A 308 10.79 -12.22 0.14
C ILE A 308 11.02 -13.67 -0.28
N PHE A 309 10.21 -14.57 0.29
CA PHE A 309 10.14 -16.01 -0.04
C PHE A 309 11.42 -16.82 0.28
N LYS A 310 12.24 -16.32 1.20
CA LYS A 310 13.42 -17.02 1.74
C LYS A 310 13.12 -17.77 3.03
#